data_8b73acf94c7f9eb6f0c87552fb827d3d
#
_entry.id   8b73acf94c7f9eb6f0c87552fb827d3d
#
_cell.length_a   1.000
_cell.length_b   1.000
_cell.length_c   1.000
_cell.angle_alpha   90.00
_cell.angle_beta   90.00
_cell.angle_gamma   90.00
#
_symmetry.space_group_name_H-M   'P 1'
#
loop_
_entity.id
_entity.type
_entity.pdbx_description
1 polymer ?
#
loop_
_entity_poly.entity_id
_entity_poly.type
_entity_poly.pdbx_seq_one_letter_code
_entity_poly.pdbx_strand_id
1 'polypeptide(L)'
;MLGAPSNLGLMPQEGEPEPGAWKAPEVLQSLGLANRLGAGPLRTVRAPPYRPEVDPATGVRNAQALRQYSETLAEGVGEELILGGDCSVLLGPALALRRRGRYGLIFFDGHTDFKLPDTSPSKGAAGMDLAFVTGHGPKLLTDFGEHTPLFREADVVAFGYRDVQDPATYTSKAVFDTDVHRMALAEVRRRGVADAARVALDAVAGQDVEGVFVHFDVDVLDSEIMSAVDTPEAGGVLPDEAVEALRTWCNDSRVIGMEVTIYDPDRDPDRRCGKLLIDILTAALRDR
;
A
#
# COMPACT_ATOMS: atom_id res chain seq x y z
N MET A 1 -2.95 -17.00 1.64
CA MET A 1 -2.46 -15.64 2.04
C MET A 1 -0.95 -15.64 2.03
N LEU A 2 -0.34 -14.51 1.67
CA LEU A 2 1.09 -14.29 1.67
C LEU A 2 1.45 -13.24 2.73
N GLY A 3 2.37 -13.55 3.64
CA GLY A 3 2.97 -12.59 4.56
C GLY A 3 4.23 -11.98 3.96
N ALA A 4 4.28 -10.67 3.94
CA ALA A 4 5.41 -9.87 3.47
C ALA A 4 5.92 -8.93 4.60
N PRO A 5 6.50 -9.52 5.69
CA PRO A 5 6.94 -8.75 6.86
C PRO A 5 8.13 -7.86 6.50
N SER A 6 7.89 -6.57 6.33
CA SER A 6 8.89 -5.55 6.02
C SER A 6 8.69 -4.30 6.87
N ASN A 7 9.78 -3.63 7.20
CA ASN A 7 9.83 -2.28 7.73
C ASN A 7 10.92 -1.46 7.02
N LEU A 8 11.38 -1.97 5.88
CA LEU A 8 12.52 -1.41 5.13
C LEU A 8 12.24 -0.01 4.60
N GLY A 9 10.97 0.30 4.32
CA GLY A 9 10.53 1.59 3.79
C GLY A 9 10.33 2.67 4.84
N LEU A 10 10.46 2.37 6.13
CA LEU A 10 10.14 3.29 7.22
C LEU A 10 11.38 3.90 7.88
N MET A 11 11.17 5.02 8.56
CA MET A 11 12.12 5.62 9.49
C MET A 11 11.66 5.28 10.91
N PRO A 12 12.56 4.80 11.81
CA PRO A 12 12.19 4.56 13.19
C PRO A 12 11.87 5.89 13.89
N GLN A 13 10.93 5.88 14.81
CA GLN A 13 10.66 7.04 15.66
C GLN A 13 11.72 7.15 16.75
N GLU A 14 11.76 8.33 17.40
CA GLU A 14 12.73 8.58 18.47
C GLU A 14 12.57 7.56 19.60
N GLY A 15 13.66 6.86 19.90
CA GLY A 15 13.70 5.80 20.92
C GLY A 15 13.30 4.40 20.44
N GLU A 16 12.85 4.24 19.20
CA GLU A 16 12.57 2.93 18.61
C GLU A 16 13.81 2.39 17.88
N PRO A 17 14.19 1.11 18.08
CA PRO A 17 15.30 0.52 17.35
C PRO A 17 14.97 0.29 15.87
N GLU A 18 13.71 -0.04 15.57
CA GLU A 18 13.15 -0.24 14.23
C GLU A 18 11.62 -0.12 14.27
N PRO A 19 10.96 0.27 13.15
CA PRO A 19 9.51 0.29 13.06
C PRO A 19 8.88 -1.09 13.19
N GLY A 20 7.74 -1.20 13.88
CA GLY A 20 7.09 -2.47 14.22
C GLY A 20 6.19 -3.08 13.14
N ALA A 21 5.93 -2.38 12.02
CA ALA A 21 4.99 -2.80 10.98
C ALA A 21 5.27 -4.21 10.41
N TRP A 22 6.53 -4.65 10.37
CA TRP A 22 6.87 -6.01 9.92
C TRP A 22 6.21 -7.14 10.71
N LYS A 23 5.72 -6.86 11.93
CA LYS A 23 5.03 -7.83 12.79
C LYS A 23 3.58 -8.05 12.39
N ALA A 24 3.02 -7.18 11.54
CA ALA A 24 1.60 -7.22 11.16
C ALA A 24 1.12 -8.57 10.63
N PRO A 25 1.79 -9.24 9.68
CA PRO A 25 1.31 -10.51 9.15
C PRO A 25 1.12 -11.59 10.22
N GLU A 26 2.10 -11.74 11.12
CA GLU A 26 2.05 -12.75 12.19
C GLU A 26 1.00 -12.40 13.25
N VAL A 27 0.87 -11.12 13.61
CA VAL A 27 -0.12 -10.66 14.58
C VAL A 27 -1.54 -10.84 14.03
N LEU A 28 -1.82 -10.43 12.81
CA LEU A 28 -3.15 -10.64 12.18
C LEU A 28 -3.49 -12.13 12.06
N GLN A 29 -2.51 -12.96 11.73
CA GLN A 29 -2.67 -14.42 11.73
C GLN A 29 -3.02 -14.94 13.13
N SER A 30 -2.32 -14.49 14.18
CA SER A 30 -2.56 -14.90 15.57
C SER A 30 -3.92 -14.44 16.10
N LEU A 31 -4.45 -13.32 15.60
CA LEU A 31 -5.78 -12.82 15.89
C LEU A 31 -6.90 -13.55 15.11
N GLY A 32 -6.55 -14.51 14.25
CA GLY A 32 -7.49 -15.42 13.61
C GLY A 32 -7.98 -14.97 12.22
N LEU A 33 -7.29 -14.06 11.53
CA LEU A 33 -7.68 -13.57 10.21
C LEU A 33 -7.92 -14.71 9.22
N ALA A 34 -7.01 -15.70 9.13
CA ALA A 34 -7.16 -16.82 8.22
C ALA A 34 -8.46 -17.61 8.45
N ASN A 35 -8.77 -17.89 9.70
CA ASN A 35 -10.00 -18.61 10.07
C ASN A 35 -11.26 -17.82 9.68
N ARG A 36 -11.21 -16.49 9.87
CA ARG A 36 -12.36 -15.63 9.56
C ARG A 36 -12.60 -15.48 8.06
N LEU A 37 -11.55 -15.54 7.26
CA LEU A 37 -11.63 -15.51 5.79
C LEU A 37 -11.80 -16.92 5.17
N GLY A 38 -11.76 -18.01 5.95
CA GLY A 38 -11.74 -19.35 5.40
C GLY A 38 -10.50 -19.65 4.56
N ALA A 39 -9.42 -18.90 4.77
CA ALA A 39 -8.21 -19.00 3.97
C ALA A 39 -7.24 -20.05 4.53
N GLY A 40 -6.36 -20.55 3.66
CA GLY A 40 -5.27 -21.43 4.05
C GLY A 40 -4.20 -20.76 4.92
N PRO A 41 -3.18 -21.53 5.35
CA PRO A 41 -2.13 -21.00 6.22
C PRO A 41 -1.37 -19.87 5.56
N LEU A 42 -0.83 -18.95 6.41
CA LEU A 42 0.02 -17.86 5.97
C LEU A 42 1.37 -18.40 5.49
N ARG A 43 1.68 -18.19 4.22
CA ARG A 43 3.02 -18.39 3.66
C ARG A 43 3.78 -17.08 3.79
N THR A 44 5.04 -17.10 4.14
CA THR A 44 5.80 -15.87 4.43
C THR A 44 7.07 -15.79 3.59
N VAL A 45 7.28 -14.62 2.97
CA VAL A 45 8.54 -14.22 2.34
C VAL A 45 9.21 -13.17 3.23
N ARG A 46 10.31 -13.53 3.89
CA ARG A 46 10.97 -12.66 4.87
C ARG A 46 11.82 -11.60 4.19
N ALA A 47 11.71 -10.36 4.70
CA ALA A 47 12.60 -9.27 4.31
C ALA A 47 14.00 -9.45 4.90
N PRO A 48 15.04 -8.86 4.26
CA PRO A 48 16.35 -8.68 4.87
C PRO A 48 16.27 -7.88 6.18
N PRO A 49 17.30 -7.97 7.06
CA PRO A 49 17.31 -7.19 8.30
C PRO A 49 17.27 -5.69 8.04
N TYR A 50 16.46 -4.98 8.84
CA TYR A 50 16.38 -3.52 8.82
C TYR A 50 17.72 -2.86 9.15
N ARG A 51 18.01 -1.75 8.47
CA ARG A 51 19.15 -0.87 8.75
C ARG A 51 18.70 0.59 8.67
N PRO A 52 19.01 1.44 9.66
CA PRO A 52 18.50 2.81 9.69
C PRO A 52 19.20 3.78 8.72
N GLU A 53 20.30 3.35 8.09
CA GLU A 53 21.12 4.20 7.24
C GLU A 53 20.44 4.54 5.91
N VAL A 54 20.64 5.78 5.48
CA VAL A 54 20.27 6.24 4.15
C VAL A 54 21.38 5.89 3.16
N ASP A 55 21.03 5.22 2.07
CA ASP A 55 21.96 4.95 0.99
C ASP A 55 22.35 6.27 0.30
N PRO A 56 23.64 6.66 0.30
CA PRO A 56 24.08 7.95 -0.22
C PRO A 56 23.94 8.07 -1.74
N ALA A 57 23.87 6.96 -2.47
CA ALA A 57 23.73 6.97 -3.93
C ALA A 57 22.29 7.19 -4.37
N THR A 58 21.32 6.77 -3.57
CA THR A 58 19.90 6.85 -3.89
C THR A 58 19.16 7.88 -3.06
N GLY A 59 19.69 8.24 -1.89
CA GLY A 59 18.98 9.08 -0.91
C GLY A 59 17.83 8.36 -0.19
N VAL A 60 17.73 7.02 -0.30
CA VAL A 60 16.65 6.20 0.26
C VAL A 60 17.19 5.25 1.33
N ARG A 61 16.45 5.06 2.43
CA ARG A 61 16.78 4.07 3.45
C ARG A 61 16.65 2.66 2.90
N ASN A 62 17.54 1.77 3.32
CA ASN A 62 17.52 0.34 2.96
C ASN A 62 17.44 0.06 1.45
N ALA A 63 17.84 0.99 0.57
CA ALA A 63 17.57 0.91 -0.86
C ALA A 63 18.00 -0.42 -1.51
N GLN A 64 19.17 -0.96 -1.16
CA GLN A 64 19.66 -2.26 -1.66
C GLN A 64 18.82 -3.43 -1.14
N ALA A 65 18.44 -3.38 0.15
CA ALA A 65 17.59 -4.40 0.76
C ALA A 65 16.17 -4.37 0.17
N LEU A 66 15.62 -3.18 -0.09
CA LEU A 66 14.33 -2.99 -0.77
C LEU A 66 14.36 -3.60 -2.17
N ARG A 67 15.39 -3.32 -2.97
CA ARG A 67 15.54 -3.92 -4.31
C ARG A 67 15.57 -5.43 -4.25
N GLN A 68 16.41 -6.00 -3.40
CA GLN A 68 16.53 -7.44 -3.22
C GLN A 68 15.21 -8.06 -2.74
N TYR A 69 14.56 -7.42 -1.79
CA TYR A 69 13.30 -7.91 -1.25
C TYR A 69 12.17 -7.87 -2.28
N SER A 70 12.06 -6.80 -3.05
CA SER A 70 11.06 -6.68 -4.12
C SER A 70 11.20 -7.81 -5.16
N GLU A 71 12.43 -8.14 -5.56
CA GLU A 71 12.70 -9.25 -6.48
C GLU A 71 12.35 -10.60 -5.87
N THR A 72 12.74 -10.86 -4.62
CA THR A 72 12.42 -12.11 -3.90
C THR A 72 10.92 -12.26 -3.66
N LEU A 73 10.25 -11.18 -3.26
CA LEU A 73 8.81 -11.17 -3.02
C LEU A 73 8.05 -11.43 -4.32
N ALA A 74 8.48 -10.83 -5.43
CA ALA A 74 7.87 -11.01 -6.73
C ALA A 74 7.86 -12.48 -7.20
N GLU A 75 8.86 -13.28 -6.82
CA GLU A 75 8.89 -14.72 -7.12
C GLU A 75 7.82 -15.50 -6.33
N GLY A 76 7.41 -14.96 -5.18
CA GLY A 76 6.45 -15.57 -4.28
C GLY A 76 5.00 -15.16 -4.49
N VAL A 77 4.72 -14.07 -5.20
CA VAL A 77 3.37 -13.52 -5.36
C VAL A 77 2.51 -14.33 -6.32
N GLY A 78 1.32 -14.73 -5.84
CA GLY A 78 0.22 -15.33 -6.61
C GLY A 78 -0.99 -14.39 -6.70
N GLU A 79 -2.17 -14.98 -6.88
CA GLU A 79 -3.47 -14.29 -6.81
C GLU A 79 -4.02 -14.45 -5.40
N GLU A 80 -3.50 -13.69 -4.45
CA GLU A 80 -3.81 -13.87 -3.03
C GLU A 80 -3.87 -12.54 -2.28
N LEU A 81 -4.44 -12.57 -1.07
CA LEU A 81 -4.31 -11.48 -0.12
C LEU A 81 -2.88 -11.46 0.43
N ILE A 82 -2.20 -10.33 0.26
CA ILE A 82 -0.87 -10.08 0.80
C ILE A 82 -1.02 -9.28 2.09
N LEU A 83 -0.46 -9.79 3.18
CA LEU A 83 -0.34 -9.07 4.44
C LEU A 83 1.06 -8.47 4.50
N GLY A 84 1.15 -7.19 4.26
CA GLY A 84 2.41 -6.46 4.24
C GLY A 84 2.86 -6.00 5.61
N GLY A 85 4.01 -5.42 5.63
CA GLY A 85 4.52 -4.54 6.65
C GLY A 85 4.32 -3.09 6.22
N ASP A 86 5.37 -2.42 5.79
CA ASP A 86 5.30 -1.06 5.25
C ASP A 86 4.89 -1.04 3.76
N CYS A 87 4.49 0.15 3.26
CA CYS A 87 3.92 0.34 1.93
C CYS A 87 4.91 0.04 0.79
N SER A 88 6.22 0.10 1.03
CA SER A 88 7.24 -0.28 0.03
C SER A 88 7.16 -1.75 -0.42
N VAL A 89 6.39 -2.59 0.31
CA VAL A 89 6.04 -3.96 -0.10
C VAL A 89 5.40 -3.98 -1.48
N LEU A 90 4.68 -2.93 -1.87
CA LEU A 90 4.03 -2.78 -3.18
C LEU A 90 4.98 -3.07 -4.37
N LEU A 91 6.27 -2.75 -4.25
CA LEU A 91 7.23 -2.99 -5.34
C LEU A 91 7.32 -4.48 -5.73
N GLY A 92 7.14 -5.40 -4.79
CA GLY A 92 7.17 -6.84 -5.05
C GLY A 92 5.99 -7.33 -5.90
N PRO A 93 4.74 -7.18 -5.44
CA PRO A 93 3.55 -7.48 -6.23
C PRO A 93 3.52 -6.76 -7.58
N ALA A 94 3.88 -5.47 -7.61
CA ALA A 94 3.96 -4.69 -8.83
C ALA A 94 4.91 -5.32 -9.87
N LEU A 95 6.10 -5.75 -9.43
CA LEU A 95 7.06 -6.44 -10.29
C LEU A 95 6.54 -7.81 -10.74
N ALA A 96 5.90 -8.58 -9.84
CA ALA A 96 5.31 -9.87 -10.18
C ALA A 96 4.23 -9.74 -11.27
N LEU A 97 3.35 -8.76 -11.13
CA LEU A 97 2.30 -8.46 -12.09
C LEU A 97 2.89 -7.98 -13.42
N ARG A 98 3.83 -7.05 -13.38
CA ARG A 98 4.46 -6.50 -14.60
C ARG A 98 5.20 -7.56 -15.42
N ARG A 99 5.76 -8.59 -14.79
CA ARG A 99 6.35 -9.76 -15.48
C ARG A 99 5.32 -10.61 -16.21
N ARG A 100 4.05 -10.55 -15.81
CA ARG A 100 2.94 -11.32 -16.39
C ARG A 100 2.23 -10.54 -17.49
N GLY A 101 2.18 -9.18 -17.38
CA GLY A 101 1.50 -8.34 -18.36
C GLY A 101 1.33 -6.89 -17.92
N ARG A 102 0.25 -6.27 -18.39
CA ARG A 102 -0.16 -4.90 -18.03
C ARG A 102 -1.33 -4.96 -17.05
N TYR A 103 -1.15 -4.33 -15.89
CA TYR A 103 -2.15 -4.30 -14.82
C TYR A 103 -2.47 -2.88 -14.40
N GLY A 104 -3.67 -2.68 -13.86
CA GLY A 104 -4.08 -1.45 -13.19
C GLY A 104 -3.83 -1.52 -11.69
N LEU A 105 -3.74 -0.35 -11.06
CA LEU A 105 -3.56 -0.19 -9.61
C LEU A 105 -4.62 0.74 -9.05
N ILE A 106 -5.34 0.28 -8.03
CA ILE A 106 -6.07 1.14 -7.11
C ILE A 106 -5.20 1.32 -5.87
N PHE A 107 -4.72 2.53 -5.66
CA PHE A 107 -3.90 2.94 -4.54
C PHE A 107 -4.81 3.62 -3.51
N PHE A 108 -5.29 2.82 -2.54
CA PHE A 108 -6.22 3.24 -1.49
C PHE A 108 -5.46 3.58 -0.22
N ASP A 109 -5.21 4.86 -0.03
CA ASP A 109 -4.25 5.39 0.92
C ASP A 109 -4.68 6.78 1.41
N GLY A 110 -4.30 7.15 2.63
CA GLY A 110 -4.50 8.50 3.18
C GLY A 110 -3.59 9.55 2.55
N HIS A 111 -2.52 9.10 1.87
CA HIS A 111 -1.50 9.90 1.23
C HIS A 111 -1.42 9.60 -0.28
N THR A 112 -0.64 10.38 -0.99
CA THR A 112 -0.34 10.09 -2.40
C THR A 112 0.96 9.33 -2.60
N ASP A 113 1.78 9.22 -1.57
CA ASP A 113 3.10 8.58 -1.51
C ASP A 113 3.97 8.77 -2.76
N PHE A 114 3.92 10.02 -3.23
CA PHE A 114 4.61 10.47 -4.43
C PHE A 114 5.78 11.41 -4.10
N LYS A 115 6.35 11.28 -2.88
CA LYS A 115 7.57 11.99 -2.51
C LYS A 115 8.76 11.41 -3.26
N LEU A 116 9.78 12.24 -3.46
CA LEU A 116 11.07 11.80 -4.00
C LEU A 116 12.16 11.93 -2.93
N PRO A 117 13.30 11.26 -3.07
CA PRO A 117 14.35 11.30 -2.05
C PRO A 117 14.74 12.72 -1.61
N ASP A 118 14.77 13.68 -2.54
CA ASP A 118 15.16 15.07 -2.22
C ASP A 118 14.11 15.82 -1.40
N THR A 119 12.84 15.44 -1.53
CA THR A 119 11.69 16.09 -0.86
C THR A 119 11.19 15.34 0.37
N SER A 120 11.57 14.08 0.55
CA SER A 120 11.16 13.28 1.71
C SER A 120 12.03 13.56 2.94
N PRO A 121 11.46 13.98 4.06
CA PRO A 121 12.22 14.17 5.30
C PRO A 121 12.65 12.84 5.94
N SER A 122 11.83 11.80 5.85
CA SER A 122 12.12 10.48 6.41
C SER A 122 13.15 9.70 5.58
N LYS A 123 13.27 9.98 4.28
CA LYS A 123 14.01 9.16 3.30
C LYS A 123 13.52 7.71 3.25
N GLY A 124 12.35 7.43 3.77
CA GLY A 124 11.70 6.12 3.74
C GLY A 124 10.95 5.90 2.44
N ALA A 125 11.05 4.70 1.88
CA ALA A 125 10.42 4.34 0.61
C ALA A 125 8.90 4.20 0.71
N ALA A 126 8.36 4.02 1.92
CA ALA A 126 6.92 3.92 2.15
C ALA A 126 6.16 5.20 1.71
N GLY A 127 6.74 6.39 1.86
CA GLY A 127 6.17 7.63 1.32
C GLY A 127 6.58 7.95 -0.12
N MET A 128 7.09 6.98 -0.87
CA MET A 128 7.58 7.13 -2.25
C MET A 128 7.17 5.96 -3.16
N ASP A 129 6.45 4.98 -2.64
CA ASP A 129 6.22 3.73 -3.33
C ASP A 129 5.34 3.90 -4.58
N LEU A 130 4.32 4.77 -4.54
CA LEU A 130 3.56 5.11 -5.74
C LEU A 130 4.43 5.79 -6.81
N ALA A 131 5.33 6.69 -6.41
CA ALA A 131 6.29 7.28 -7.33
C ALA A 131 7.19 6.19 -7.94
N PHE A 132 7.71 5.26 -7.13
CA PHE A 132 8.63 4.23 -7.59
C PHE A 132 7.96 3.25 -8.57
N VAL A 133 6.75 2.77 -8.27
CA VAL A 133 6.06 1.81 -9.16
C VAL A 133 5.63 2.44 -10.48
N THR A 134 5.49 3.78 -10.53
CA THR A 134 5.22 4.54 -11.75
C THR A 134 6.49 5.05 -12.47
N GLY A 135 7.68 4.70 -11.96
CA GLY A 135 8.96 4.96 -12.63
C GLY A 135 9.67 6.25 -12.19
N HIS A 136 9.20 6.92 -11.15
CA HIS A 136 9.79 8.15 -10.61
C HIS A 136 10.70 7.86 -9.41
N GLY A 137 11.97 8.22 -9.47
CA GLY A 137 12.91 8.05 -8.38
C GLY A 137 14.26 7.47 -8.81
N PRO A 138 15.06 6.98 -7.85
CA PRO A 138 16.38 6.44 -8.16
C PRO A 138 16.27 5.12 -8.93
N LYS A 139 17.09 4.97 -9.98
CA LYS A 139 17.07 3.80 -10.88
C LYS A 139 17.17 2.45 -10.14
N LEU A 140 17.86 2.39 -9.03
CA LEU A 140 17.94 1.17 -8.22
C LEU A 140 16.55 0.64 -7.83
N LEU A 141 15.57 1.53 -7.58
CA LEU A 141 14.22 1.18 -7.10
C LEU A 141 13.13 1.34 -8.18
N THR A 142 13.46 1.90 -9.34
CA THR A 142 12.51 2.13 -10.42
C THR A 142 12.84 1.39 -11.72
N ASP A 143 14.12 1.05 -11.94
CA ASP A 143 14.54 0.39 -13.18
C ASP A 143 14.62 -1.14 -12.99
N PHE A 144 13.61 -1.83 -13.49
CA PHE A 144 13.51 -3.29 -13.55
C PHE A 144 13.67 -3.81 -15.00
N GLY A 145 14.45 -3.09 -15.81
CA GLY A 145 14.72 -3.43 -17.19
C GLY A 145 13.47 -3.28 -18.08
N GLU A 146 13.14 -4.30 -18.85
CA GLU A 146 11.96 -4.31 -19.72
C GLU A 146 10.62 -4.19 -18.99
N HIS A 147 10.65 -4.36 -17.64
CA HIS A 147 9.48 -4.24 -16.78
C HIS A 147 9.26 -2.83 -16.22
N THR A 148 9.97 -1.82 -16.71
CA THR A 148 9.86 -0.42 -16.27
C THR A 148 8.93 0.40 -17.18
N PRO A 149 8.01 1.23 -16.62
CA PRO A 149 7.55 1.26 -15.24
C PRO A 149 6.76 0.00 -14.86
N LEU A 150 6.63 -0.26 -13.54
CA LEU A 150 5.86 -1.41 -13.05
C LEU A 150 4.35 -1.23 -13.31
N PHE A 151 3.85 -0.03 -13.06
CA PHE A 151 2.52 0.43 -13.52
C PHE A 151 2.67 1.67 -14.40
N ARG A 152 1.87 1.78 -15.45
CA ARG A 152 1.77 3.03 -16.21
C ARG A 152 0.93 4.02 -15.42
N GLU A 153 1.29 5.29 -15.44
CA GLU A 153 0.54 6.34 -14.72
C GLU A 153 -0.96 6.32 -15.04
N ALA A 154 -1.31 6.20 -16.32
CA ALA A 154 -2.70 6.16 -16.77
C ALA A 154 -3.47 4.90 -16.34
N ASP A 155 -2.80 3.88 -15.78
CA ASP A 155 -3.40 2.66 -15.25
C ASP A 155 -3.47 2.68 -13.71
N VAL A 156 -3.23 3.83 -13.09
CA VAL A 156 -3.20 4.01 -11.62
C VAL A 156 -4.23 5.04 -11.19
N VAL A 157 -4.92 4.77 -10.09
CA VAL A 157 -5.74 5.74 -9.37
C VAL A 157 -5.31 5.85 -7.91
N ALA A 158 -4.91 7.07 -7.49
CA ALA A 158 -4.75 7.41 -6.08
C ALA A 158 -6.13 7.75 -5.51
N PHE A 159 -6.60 6.96 -4.55
CA PHE A 159 -7.98 7.02 -4.04
C PHE A 159 -7.99 7.20 -2.52
N GLY A 160 -8.74 8.18 -2.04
CA GLY A 160 -8.96 8.39 -0.60
C GLY A 160 -7.98 9.32 0.08
N TYR A 161 -6.96 9.79 -0.60
CA TYR A 161 -5.92 10.65 -0.05
C TYR A 161 -6.46 12.01 0.43
N ARG A 162 -5.81 12.57 1.45
CA ARG A 162 -6.15 13.87 2.06
C ARG A 162 -4.97 14.78 2.34
N ASP A 163 -3.77 14.31 2.09
CA ASP A 163 -2.48 14.93 2.39
C ASP A 163 -2.16 16.21 1.59
N VAL A 164 -2.92 16.49 0.54
CA VAL A 164 -2.75 17.69 -0.32
C VAL A 164 -3.45 18.94 0.21
N GLN A 165 -4.06 18.87 1.39
CA GLN A 165 -4.83 19.99 1.94
C GLN A 165 -3.96 21.10 2.54
N ASP A 166 -2.69 20.86 2.85
CA ASP A 166 -1.74 21.85 3.30
C ASP A 166 -0.57 22.03 2.33
N PRO A 167 -0.64 23.00 1.40
CA PRO A 167 0.44 23.27 0.45
C PRO A 167 1.77 23.68 1.10
N ALA A 168 1.78 24.04 2.38
CA ALA A 168 3.01 24.45 3.09
C ALA A 168 3.80 23.25 3.62
N THR A 169 3.12 22.15 3.94
CA THR A 169 3.72 20.91 4.45
C THR A 169 3.93 19.87 3.37
N TYR A 170 3.27 20.02 2.22
CA TYR A 170 3.22 19.00 1.18
C TYR A 170 4.05 19.38 -0.05
N THR A 171 5.09 18.60 -0.29
CA THR A 171 6.00 18.79 -1.44
C THR A 171 5.64 17.93 -2.65
N SER A 172 4.51 17.21 -2.60
CA SER A 172 4.09 16.24 -3.62
C SER A 172 3.35 16.86 -4.80
N LYS A 173 3.82 18.02 -5.27
CA LYS A 173 3.30 18.58 -6.54
C LYS A 173 3.51 17.64 -7.72
N ALA A 174 4.50 16.75 -7.64
CA ALA A 174 4.88 15.86 -8.73
C ALA A 174 3.73 14.93 -9.18
N VAL A 175 2.88 14.43 -8.27
CA VAL A 175 1.73 13.57 -8.67
C VAL A 175 0.73 14.33 -9.56
N PHE A 176 0.60 15.65 -9.39
CA PHE A 176 -0.29 16.49 -10.20
C PHE A 176 0.23 16.75 -11.63
N ASP A 177 1.51 16.48 -11.86
CA ASP A 177 2.17 16.61 -13.17
C ASP A 177 2.23 15.27 -13.91
N THR A 178 1.49 14.26 -13.45
CA THR A 178 1.42 12.90 -14.02
C THR A 178 0.03 12.59 -14.57
N ASP A 179 -0.05 11.48 -15.32
CA ASP A 179 -1.31 10.93 -15.84
C ASP A 179 -2.02 10.03 -14.79
N VAL A 180 -1.54 9.94 -13.55
CA VAL A 180 -2.20 9.21 -12.46
C VAL A 180 -3.58 9.80 -12.21
N HIS A 181 -4.60 8.95 -12.25
CA HIS A 181 -5.95 9.34 -11.85
C HIS A 181 -5.99 9.65 -10.37
N ARG A 182 -6.72 10.67 -9.96
CA ARG A 182 -6.75 11.14 -8.58
C ARG A 182 -8.17 11.33 -8.11
N MET A 183 -8.48 10.78 -6.94
CA MET A 183 -9.77 10.93 -6.29
C MET A 183 -9.57 11.15 -4.79
N ALA A 184 -9.45 12.43 -4.40
CA ALA A 184 -9.29 12.82 -3.00
C ALA A 184 -10.51 12.41 -2.16
N LEU A 185 -10.33 12.17 -0.86
CA LEU A 185 -11.40 11.73 0.05
C LEU A 185 -12.63 12.64 0.03
N ALA A 186 -12.44 13.95 -0.09
CA ALA A 186 -13.54 14.90 -0.21
C ALA A 186 -14.40 14.65 -1.47
N GLU A 187 -13.78 14.25 -2.57
CA GLU A 187 -14.49 13.89 -3.79
C GLU A 187 -15.20 12.54 -3.65
N VAL A 188 -14.54 11.54 -3.06
CA VAL A 188 -15.12 10.23 -2.75
C VAL A 188 -16.41 10.40 -1.97
N ARG A 189 -16.39 11.19 -0.87
CA ARG A 189 -17.57 11.46 -0.04
C ARG A 189 -18.66 12.24 -0.78
N ARG A 190 -18.28 13.24 -1.59
CA ARG A 190 -19.25 14.00 -2.39
C ARG A 190 -19.99 13.15 -3.42
N ARG A 191 -19.30 12.17 -3.99
CA ARG A 191 -19.85 11.26 -5.01
C ARG A 191 -20.63 10.10 -4.39
N GLY A 192 -20.30 9.71 -3.18
CA GLY A 192 -20.68 8.45 -2.53
C GLY A 192 -19.66 7.35 -2.79
N VAL A 193 -19.30 6.61 -1.74
CA VAL A 193 -18.14 5.68 -1.76
C VAL A 193 -18.26 4.61 -2.84
N ALA A 194 -19.42 3.93 -2.92
CA ALA A 194 -19.61 2.87 -3.92
C ALA A 194 -19.53 3.38 -5.37
N ASP A 195 -20.06 4.58 -5.64
CA ASP A 195 -19.98 5.17 -6.98
C ASP A 195 -18.55 5.63 -7.31
N ALA A 196 -17.89 6.25 -6.35
CA ALA A 196 -16.47 6.63 -6.48
C ALA A 196 -15.58 5.41 -6.73
N ALA A 197 -15.80 4.32 -5.97
CA ALA A 197 -15.03 3.08 -6.13
C ALA A 197 -15.23 2.44 -7.52
N ARG A 198 -16.46 2.42 -8.04
CA ARG A 198 -16.73 1.94 -9.42
C ARG A 198 -16.02 2.80 -10.47
N VAL A 199 -16.13 4.12 -10.35
CA VAL A 199 -15.46 5.05 -11.28
C VAL A 199 -13.94 4.87 -11.24
N ALA A 200 -13.35 4.69 -10.06
CA ALA A 200 -11.94 4.42 -9.89
C ALA A 200 -11.51 3.12 -10.60
N LEU A 201 -12.26 2.03 -10.38
CA LEU A 201 -12.00 0.75 -11.05
C LEU A 201 -12.13 0.86 -12.58
N ASP A 202 -13.18 1.49 -13.07
CA ASP A 202 -13.41 1.67 -14.51
C ASP A 202 -12.33 2.53 -15.19
N ALA A 203 -11.73 3.47 -14.46
CA ALA A 203 -10.64 4.30 -14.97
C ALA A 203 -9.36 3.50 -15.24
N VAL A 204 -9.07 2.47 -14.44
CA VAL A 204 -7.81 1.72 -14.51
C VAL A 204 -7.96 0.31 -15.11
N ALA A 205 -9.18 -0.16 -15.33
CA ALA A 205 -9.48 -1.46 -15.91
C ALA A 205 -9.74 -1.36 -17.43
N GLY A 206 -8.83 -0.73 -18.17
CA GLY A 206 -8.94 -0.58 -19.64
C GLY A 206 -8.87 -1.91 -20.41
N GLN A 207 -9.18 -1.86 -21.73
CA GLN A 207 -9.23 -3.06 -22.60
C GLN A 207 -7.90 -3.83 -22.67
N ASP A 208 -6.77 -3.14 -22.51
CA ASP A 208 -5.43 -3.74 -22.57
C ASP A 208 -4.84 -4.08 -21.18
N VAL A 209 -5.67 -4.02 -20.14
CA VAL A 209 -5.29 -4.30 -18.75
C VAL A 209 -5.81 -5.68 -18.38
N GLU A 210 -4.92 -6.58 -17.96
CA GLU A 210 -5.26 -7.98 -17.65
C GLU A 210 -5.98 -8.15 -16.32
N GLY A 211 -5.89 -7.13 -15.44
CA GLY A 211 -6.56 -7.08 -14.15
C GLY A 211 -6.10 -5.89 -13.33
N VAL A 212 -6.74 -5.68 -12.20
CA VAL A 212 -6.47 -4.56 -11.29
C VAL A 212 -6.02 -5.10 -9.93
N PHE A 213 -4.95 -4.54 -9.39
CA PHE A 213 -4.47 -4.82 -8.06
C PHE A 213 -4.89 -3.70 -7.10
N VAL A 214 -5.21 -4.05 -5.86
CA VAL A 214 -5.57 -3.07 -4.82
C VAL A 214 -4.45 -3.00 -3.79
N HIS A 215 -3.85 -1.83 -3.65
CA HIS A 215 -3.04 -1.47 -2.50
C HIS A 215 -3.96 -0.84 -1.47
N PHE A 216 -4.02 -1.40 -0.27
CA PHE A 216 -4.79 -0.87 0.86
C PHE A 216 -3.84 -0.51 1.99
N ASP A 217 -3.48 0.78 2.05
CA ASP A 217 -2.83 1.34 3.21
C ASP A 217 -3.87 1.64 4.28
N VAL A 218 -3.68 1.08 5.50
CA VAL A 218 -4.69 1.26 6.55
C VAL A 218 -4.65 2.63 7.21
N ASP A 219 -3.67 3.49 6.90
CA ASP A 219 -3.63 4.88 7.36
C ASP A 219 -4.63 5.79 6.62
N VAL A 220 -5.25 5.29 5.53
CA VAL A 220 -6.41 5.94 4.93
C VAL A 220 -7.56 6.08 5.93
N LEU A 221 -7.63 5.19 6.91
CA LEU A 221 -8.62 5.24 7.98
C LEU A 221 -8.37 6.43 8.92
N ASP A 222 -9.44 6.89 9.57
CA ASP A 222 -9.35 7.96 10.55
C ASP A 222 -8.46 7.57 11.75
N SER A 223 -7.53 8.43 12.14
CA SER A 223 -6.58 8.16 13.21
C SER A 223 -7.21 7.98 14.59
N GLU A 224 -8.43 8.50 14.83
CA GLU A 224 -9.18 8.22 16.07
C GLU A 224 -9.58 6.74 16.17
N ILE A 225 -9.64 6.05 15.03
CA ILE A 225 -10.07 4.65 14.90
C ILE A 225 -8.87 3.74 14.63
N MET A 226 -7.97 4.14 13.72
CA MET A 226 -6.77 3.42 13.32
C MET A 226 -5.53 4.25 13.67
N SER A 227 -5.17 4.27 14.95
CA SER A 227 -3.99 5.01 15.44
C SER A 227 -2.68 4.22 15.31
N ALA A 228 -2.75 2.94 15.00
CA ALA A 228 -1.60 2.03 14.95
C ALA A 228 -0.95 1.99 13.55
N VAL A 229 -0.54 3.15 13.08
CA VAL A 229 0.10 3.38 11.77
C VAL A 229 1.30 4.32 11.93
N ASP A 230 2.12 4.45 10.89
CA ASP A 230 3.31 5.31 10.92
C ASP A 230 2.94 6.81 10.95
N THR A 231 1.99 7.22 10.11
CA THR A 231 1.57 8.62 9.96
C THR A 231 0.06 8.75 10.19
N PRO A 232 -0.38 8.75 11.48
CA PRO A 232 -1.81 8.84 11.78
C PRO A 232 -2.35 10.25 11.53
N GLU A 233 -3.37 10.38 10.67
CA GLU A 233 -4.05 11.64 10.37
C GLU A 233 -5.55 11.56 10.61
N ALA A 234 -6.11 12.64 11.18
CA ALA A 234 -7.55 12.77 11.42
C ALA A 234 -8.34 13.06 10.14
N GLY A 235 -9.64 12.81 10.17
CA GLY A 235 -10.55 13.07 9.05
C GLY A 235 -10.55 12.00 7.98
N GLY A 236 -9.90 10.86 8.24
CA GLY A 236 -9.77 9.73 7.33
C GLY A 236 -11.08 9.00 7.06
N VAL A 237 -10.97 7.92 6.29
CA VAL A 237 -12.06 7.02 5.91
C VAL A 237 -12.61 6.31 7.16
N LEU A 238 -13.93 6.20 7.27
CA LEU A 238 -14.56 5.41 8.33
C LEU A 238 -14.58 3.91 7.96
N PRO A 239 -14.66 2.99 8.95
CA PRO A 239 -14.66 1.55 8.69
C PRO A 239 -15.71 1.10 7.68
N ASP A 240 -16.94 1.62 7.77
CA ASP A 240 -18.03 1.28 6.84
C ASP A 240 -17.74 1.81 5.42
N GLU A 241 -17.14 2.99 5.30
CA GLU A 241 -16.69 3.55 4.02
C GLU A 241 -15.59 2.65 3.38
N ALA A 242 -14.62 2.19 4.20
CA ALA A 242 -13.58 1.28 3.74
C ALA A 242 -14.16 -0.08 3.29
N VAL A 243 -15.08 -0.66 4.07
CA VAL A 243 -15.77 -1.90 3.71
C VAL A 243 -16.53 -1.73 2.40
N GLU A 244 -17.22 -0.62 2.19
CA GLU A 244 -17.98 -0.35 0.96
C GLU A 244 -17.07 -0.25 -0.27
N ALA A 245 -15.95 0.46 -0.17
CA ALA A 245 -14.98 0.59 -1.25
C ALA A 245 -14.34 -0.77 -1.58
N LEU A 246 -13.76 -1.44 -0.57
CA LEU A 246 -13.11 -2.73 -0.74
C LEU A 246 -14.05 -3.81 -1.28
N ARG A 247 -15.31 -3.85 -0.79
CA ARG A 247 -16.33 -4.78 -1.28
C ARG A 247 -16.67 -4.51 -2.74
N THR A 248 -16.77 -3.24 -3.14
CA THR A 248 -17.03 -2.84 -4.52
C THR A 248 -15.94 -3.36 -5.45
N TRP A 249 -14.67 -3.25 -5.04
CA TRP A 249 -13.54 -3.72 -5.84
C TRP A 249 -13.37 -5.24 -5.78
N CYS A 250 -13.32 -5.81 -4.58
CA CYS A 250 -12.98 -7.22 -4.41
C CYS A 250 -14.06 -8.20 -4.92
N ASN A 251 -15.30 -7.75 -5.12
CA ASN A 251 -16.36 -8.55 -5.76
C ASN A 251 -16.39 -8.38 -7.29
N ASP A 252 -15.58 -7.53 -7.86
CA ASP A 252 -15.45 -7.39 -9.31
C ASP A 252 -14.36 -8.34 -9.83
N SER A 253 -14.70 -9.12 -10.86
CA SER A 253 -13.79 -10.12 -11.44
C SER A 253 -12.53 -9.53 -12.08
N ARG A 254 -12.50 -8.23 -12.34
CA ARG A 254 -11.32 -7.50 -12.83
C ARG A 254 -10.26 -7.31 -11.74
N VAL A 255 -10.63 -7.38 -10.47
CA VAL A 255 -9.67 -7.27 -9.35
C VAL A 255 -9.08 -8.63 -9.04
N ILE A 256 -7.77 -8.76 -9.21
CA ILE A 256 -7.05 -10.03 -9.18
C ILE A 256 -6.32 -10.30 -7.85
N GLY A 257 -6.20 -9.31 -7.00
CA GLY A 257 -5.53 -9.43 -5.71
C GLY A 257 -5.46 -8.11 -4.97
N MET A 258 -5.03 -8.17 -3.74
CA MET A 258 -4.80 -6.98 -2.91
C MET A 258 -3.69 -7.21 -1.89
N GLU A 259 -3.10 -6.09 -1.44
CA GLU A 259 -2.25 -6.07 -0.25
C GLU A 259 -2.80 -5.12 0.81
N VAL A 260 -2.41 -5.37 2.06
CA VAL A 260 -2.73 -4.54 3.22
C VAL A 260 -1.45 -4.15 3.92
N THR A 261 -1.23 -2.86 4.17
CA THR A 261 0.04 -2.32 4.64
C THR A 261 -0.11 -1.39 5.85
N ILE A 262 1.01 -1.07 6.47
CA ILE A 262 1.25 -0.02 7.48
C ILE A 262 0.66 -0.27 8.88
N TYR A 263 -0.15 -1.31 9.12
CA TYR A 263 -0.52 -1.65 10.48
C TYR A 263 0.71 -1.95 11.33
N ASP A 264 0.88 -1.23 12.43
CA ASP A 264 2.00 -1.40 13.37
C ASP A 264 1.51 -1.99 14.70
N PRO A 265 1.74 -3.29 14.95
CA PRO A 265 1.35 -3.94 16.20
C PRO A 265 2.00 -3.38 17.45
N ASP A 266 3.17 -2.74 17.37
CA ASP A 266 3.83 -2.15 18.55
C ASP A 266 3.08 -0.91 19.05
N ARG A 267 2.30 -0.26 18.16
CA ARG A 267 1.43 0.87 18.48
C ARG A 267 0.01 0.46 18.88
N ASP A 268 -0.28 -0.85 18.92
CA ASP A 268 -1.60 -1.43 19.24
C ASP A 268 -1.50 -2.46 20.38
N PRO A 269 -1.18 -2.03 21.61
CA PRO A 269 -0.93 -2.94 22.72
C PRO A 269 -2.14 -3.79 23.10
N ASP A 270 -3.35 -3.28 22.94
CA ASP A 270 -4.62 -3.98 23.22
C ASP A 270 -5.22 -4.70 22.01
N ARG A 271 -4.56 -4.62 20.85
CA ARG A 271 -4.97 -5.24 19.57
C ARG A 271 -6.33 -4.74 19.06
N ARG A 272 -6.74 -3.55 19.43
CA ARG A 272 -8.01 -2.96 18.98
C ARG A 272 -7.98 -2.65 17.50
N CYS A 273 -6.91 -2.03 17.01
CA CYS A 273 -6.74 -1.70 15.58
C CYS A 273 -6.62 -2.96 14.73
N GLY A 274 -5.84 -3.95 15.19
CA GLY A 274 -5.71 -5.24 14.50
C GLY A 274 -7.04 -6.00 14.39
N LYS A 275 -7.86 -6.01 15.45
CA LYS A 275 -9.20 -6.62 15.40
C LYS A 275 -10.13 -5.88 14.46
N LEU A 276 -10.13 -4.54 14.50
CA LEU A 276 -10.89 -3.71 13.57
C LEU A 276 -10.51 -4.00 12.11
N LEU A 277 -9.20 -4.08 11.82
CA LEU A 277 -8.72 -4.39 10.49
C LEU A 277 -9.23 -5.76 10.01
N ILE A 278 -9.22 -6.76 10.89
CA ILE A 278 -9.80 -8.08 10.60
C ILE A 278 -11.31 -7.97 10.33
N ASP A 279 -12.04 -7.16 11.08
CA ASP A 279 -13.48 -6.94 10.86
C ASP A 279 -13.74 -6.32 9.50
N ILE A 280 -12.98 -5.29 9.12
CA ILE A 280 -13.07 -4.64 7.80
C ILE A 280 -12.80 -5.65 6.68
N LEU A 281 -11.66 -6.37 6.74
CA LEU A 281 -11.28 -7.34 5.72
C LEU A 281 -12.29 -8.48 5.61
N THR A 282 -12.78 -8.98 6.75
CA THR A 282 -13.79 -10.05 6.74
C THR A 282 -15.10 -9.57 6.12
N ALA A 283 -15.54 -8.35 6.45
CA ALA A 283 -16.76 -7.79 5.90
C ALA A 283 -16.64 -7.52 4.38
N ALA A 284 -15.46 -7.11 3.92
CA ALA A 284 -15.23 -6.81 2.51
C ALA A 284 -15.07 -8.06 1.62
N LEU A 285 -14.44 -9.14 2.14
CA LEU A 285 -14.00 -10.30 1.34
C LEU A 285 -14.87 -11.55 1.50
N ARG A 286 -15.97 -11.50 2.24
CA ARG A 286 -16.76 -12.66 2.65
C ARG A 286 -17.45 -13.41 1.50
N ASP A 287 -17.67 -12.76 0.38
CA ASP A 287 -18.45 -13.29 -0.75
C ASP A 287 -17.55 -13.71 -1.94
N ARG A 288 -16.25 -13.90 -1.70
CA ARG A 288 -15.25 -14.22 -2.72
C ARG A 288 -14.87 -15.70 -2.73
#